data_124f9d907fa6bfdeaae0373a4c84a1e8
#
_entry.id   124f9d907fa6bfdeaae0373a4c84a1e8
#
_cell.length_a   1.000
_cell.length_b   1.000
_cell.length_c   1.000
_cell.angle_alpha   90.00
_cell.angle_beta   90.00
_cell.angle_gamma   90.00
#
_symmetry.space_group_name_H-M   'P 1'
#
loop_
_entity.id
_entity.type
_entity.pdbx_description
1 polymer ?
#
loop_
_entity_poly.entity_id
_entity_poly.type
_entity_poly.pdbx_seq_one_letter_code
_entity_poly.pdbx_strand_id
1 'polypeptide(L)'
;GSANSRIGYVPQSYASDIESNITAEQSVLLGLTGTKFGIHPVTKALRDKARKAMDFVGLQDKANYRLSELSGGLRQRVAIAQALVDDPKLLMLDEPLANLDLASQRATVHVLAKLNRELGMTIQVVAHDLNMLLPILTGAVYLLDGHPHYAGMNEVLDSHLLTHLYGTTVQVVTTPQGDIFVTPSEDEPENMSIDAHVPGEIAQFHHHSHTTQED
;
A
#
# COMPACT_ATOMS: atom_id res chain seq x y z
N GLY A 1 2.75 -8.15 -24.33
CA GLY A 1 2.29 -7.20 -23.48
C GLY A 1 1.14 -7.48 -22.52
N SER A 2 1.04 -8.61 -21.82
CA SER A 2 -0.08 -8.82 -20.85
C SER A 2 0.36 -8.82 -19.37
N ALA A 3 1.58 -8.40 -19.07
CA ALA A 3 2.08 -8.43 -17.69
C ALA A 3 1.64 -7.23 -16.84
N ASN A 4 1.37 -6.06 -17.44
CA ASN A 4 1.04 -4.83 -16.72
C ASN A 4 -0.41 -4.75 -16.19
N SER A 5 -1.34 -5.54 -16.74
CA SER A 5 -2.75 -5.53 -16.32
C SER A 5 -3.00 -6.22 -14.98
N ARG A 6 -1.96 -6.75 -14.31
CA ARG A 6 -2.09 -7.49 -13.05
C ARG A 6 -1.67 -6.70 -11.81
N ILE A 7 -1.14 -5.51 -11.99
CA ILE A 7 -0.65 -4.65 -10.91
C ILE A 7 -1.40 -3.33 -10.95
N GLY A 8 -2.09 -2.99 -9.88
CA GLY A 8 -2.61 -1.65 -9.61
C GLY A 8 -1.60 -0.87 -8.79
N TYR A 9 -1.40 0.41 -9.10
CA TYR A 9 -0.49 1.28 -8.36
C TYR A 9 -1.17 2.57 -7.93
N VAL A 10 -1.01 2.93 -6.68
CA VAL A 10 -1.50 4.18 -6.09
C VAL A 10 -0.29 4.97 -5.58
N PRO A 11 0.11 6.06 -6.24
CA PRO A 11 1.23 6.89 -5.83
C PRO A 11 0.89 7.74 -4.60
N GLN A 12 1.92 8.20 -3.87
CA GLN A 12 1.81 9.07 -2.69
C GLN A 12 1.08 10.40 -2.99
N SER A 13 1.36 11.00 -4.15
CA SER A 13 0.74 12.27 -4.56
C SER A 13 -0.29 12.01 -5.65
N TYR A 14 -1.56 12.19 -5.32
CA TYR A 14 -2.66 12.07 -6.26
C TYR A 14 -3.35 13.43 -6.39
N ALA A 15 -2.79 14.32 -7.18
CA ALA A 15 -3.49 15.42 -7.86
C ALA A 15 -2.51 16.36 -8.58
N SER A 16 -2.56 16.38 -9.89
CA SER A 16 -2.21 17.58 -10.66
C SER A 16 -3.40 18.56 -10.64
N ASP A 17 -3.17 19.85 -10.81
CA ASP A 17 -4.24 20.86 -10.91
C ASP A 17 -5.25 20.54 -12.03
N ILE A 18 -4.85 19.76 -13.02
CA ILE A 18 -5.68 19.30 -14.14
C ILE A 18 -6.67 18.24 -13.67
N GLU A 19 -6.29 17.33 -12.77
CA GLU A 19 -7.15 16.25 -12.25
C GLU A 19 -8.20 16.77 -11.29
N SER A 20 -7.99 17.94 -10.66
CA SER A 20 -8.95 18.50 -9.71
C SER A 20 -10.32 18.84 -10.34
N ASN A 21 -10.39 19.04 -11.66
CA ASN A 21 -11.60 19.42 -12.38
C ASN A 21 -12.43 18.25 -12.94
N ILE A 22 -11.90 17.04 -12.96
CA ILE A 22 -12.65 15.86 -13.40
C ILE A 22 -13.48 15.26 -12.26
N THR A 23 -14.53 14.52 -12.62
CA THR A 23 -15.35 13.82 -11.63
C THR A 23 -14.66 12.54 -11.13
N ALA A 24 -15.11 12.03 -9.99
CA ALA A 24 -14.63 10.77 -9.44
C ALA A 24 -14.80 9.61 -10.43
N GLU A 25 -15.95 9.50 -11.11
CA GLU A 25 -16.18 8.48 -12.14
C GLU A 25 -15.20 8.64 -13.32
N GLN A 26 -14.97 9.88 -13.77
CA GLN A 26 -14.00 10.14 -14.84
C GLN A 26 -12.59 9.76 -14.44
N SER A 27 -12.17 10.08 -13.22
CA SER A 27 -10.87 9.68 -12.69
C SER A 27 -10.71 8.14 -12.68
N VAL A 28 -11.70 7.41 -12.17
CA VAL A 28 -11.66 5.94 -12.16
C VAL A 28 -11.61 5.37 -13.58
N LEU A 29 -12.34 5.95 -14.54
CA LEU A 29 -12.30 5.55 -15.95
C LEU A 29 -10.93 5.71 -16.59
N LEU A 30 -10.09 6.65 -16.12
CA LEU A 30 -8.71 6.79 -16.60
C LEU A 30 -7.87 5.53 -16.32
N GLY A 31 -8.15 4.78 -15.27
CA GLY A 31 -7.51 3.49 -15.01
C GLY A 31 -7.73 2.45 -16.12
N LEU A 32 -8.83 2.55 -16.88
CA LEU A 32 -9.13 1.67 -18.02
C LEU A 32 -8.65 2.22 -19.37
N THR A 33 -8.51 3.52 -19.50
CA THR A 33 -8.28 4.20 -20.78
C THR A 33 -6.94 4.92 -20.84
N GLY A 34 -6.33 5.25 -19.71
CA GLY A 34 -5.11 6.07 -19.64
C GLY A 34 -3.89 5.47 -20.33
N THR A 35 -3.86 4.16 -20.56
CA THR A 35 -2.78 3.46 -21.31
C THR A 35 -3.08 3.31 -22.80
N LYS A 36 -4.29 3.70 -23.26
CA LYS A 36 -4.70 3.56 -24.65
C LYS A 36 -4.50 4.87 -25.40
N PHE A 37 -3.74 4.81 -26.47
CA PHE A 37 -3.52 5.98 -27.33
C PHE A 37 -4.79 6.25 -28.17
N GLY A 38 -5.27 7.49 -28.19
CA GLY A 38 -6.39 7.94 -28.99
C GLY A 38 -7.68 8.24 -28.21
N ILE A 39 -8.70 8.74 -28.93
CA ILE A 39 -10.03 9.03 -28.37
C ILE A 39 -10.85 7.74 -28.36
N HIS A 40 -11.08 7.18 -27.18
CA HIS A 40 -11.94 6.01 -27.04
C HIS A 40 -13.28 6.42 -26.41
N PRO A 41 -14.42 6.10 -27.04
CA PRO A 41 -15.72 6.37 -26.45
C PRO A 41 -15.90 5.54 -25.16
N VAL A 42 -16.37 6.21 -24.10
CA VAL A 42 -16.69 5.52 -22.86
C VAL A 42 -17.97 4.71 -23.05
N THR A 43 -17.80 3.39 -23.19
CA THR A 43 -18.93 2.47 -23.35
C THR A 43 -19.68 2.28 -22.01
N LYS A 44 -20.92 1.78 -22.08
CA LYS A 44 -21.67 1.41 -20.87
C LYS A 44 -20.90 0.41 -20.01
N ALA A 45 -20.26 -0.59 -20.64
CA ALA A 45 -19.48 -1.62 -19.93
C ALA A 45 -18.29 -1.04 -19.16
N LEU A 46 -17.58 -0.04 -19.70
CA LEU A 46 -16.50 0.65 -18.99
C LEU A 46 -17.01 1.44 -17.79
N ARG A 47 -18.17 2.10 -17.99
CA ARG A 47 -18.80 2.86 -16.92
C ARG A 47 -19.32 1.96 -15.80
N ASP A 48 -19.90 0.81 -16.13
CA ASP A 48 -20.35 -0.18 -15.15
C ASP A 48 -19.16 -0.75 -14.35
N LYS A 49 -18.00 -1.00 -14.99
CA LYS A 49 -16.76 -1.38 -14.28
C LYS A 49 -16.30 -0.29 -13.31
N ALA A 50 -16.24 0.96 -13.75
CA ALA A 50 -15.84 2.08 -12.89
C ALA A 50 -16.76 2.21 -11.68
N ARG A 51 -18.07 2.13 -11.88
CA ARG A 51 -19.06 2.20 -10.79
C ARG A 51 -18.92 1.05 -9.82
N LYS A 52 -18.67 -0.18 -10.30
CA LYS A 52 -18.41 -1.33 -9.44
C LYS A 52 -17.17 -1.13 -8.57
N ALA A 53 -16.08 -0.59 -9.14
CA ALA A 53 -14.88 -0.28 -8.37
C ALA A 53 -15.15 0.82 -7.32
N MET A 54 -15.91 1.86 -7.69
CA MET A 54 -16.32 2.92 -6.77
C MET A 54 -17.22 2.41 -5.64
N ASP A 55 -18.18 1.53 -5.95
CA ASP A 55 -19.05 0.91 -4.97
C ASP A 55 -18.25 0.10 -3.94
N PHE A 56 -17.26 -0.65 -4.41
CA PHE A 56 -16.40 -1.45 -3.55
C PHE A 56 -15.66 -0.61 -2.49
N VAL A 57 -15.21 0.59 -2.86
CA VAL A 57 -14.54 1.52 -1.95
C VAL A 57 -15.49 2.50 -1.24
N GLY A 58 -16.81 2.31 -1.38
CA GLY A 58 -17.85 3.11 -0.71
C GLY A 58 -18.00 4.52 -1.28
N LEU A 59 -17.94 4.68 -2.61
CA LEU A 59 -18.06 5.97 -3.31
C LEU A 59 -19.21 6.01 -4.33
N GLN A 60 -20.21 5.13 -4.22
CA GLN A 60 -21.29 5.03 -5.19
C GLN A 60 -22.09 6.33 -5.36
N ASP A 61 -22.26 7.10 -4.29
CA ASP A 61 -22.96 8.37 -4.26
C ASP A 61 -22.07 9.57 -4.64
N LYS A 62 -20.77 9.37 -4.88
CA LYS A 62 -19.77 10.41 -5.17
C LYS A 62 -19.33 10.46 -6.63
N ALA A 63 -19.91 9.63 -7.50
CA ALA A 63 -19.48 9.49 -8.90
C ALA A 63 -19.42 10.82 -9.67
N ASN A 64 -20.35 11.71 -9.44
CA ASN A 64 -20.49 12.98 -10.15
C ASN A 64 -19.78 14.17 -9.46
N TYR A 65 -19.22 13.96 -8.26
CA TYR A 65 -18.46 15.01 -7.57
C TYR A 65 -17.12 15.21 -8.24
N ARG A 66 -16.65 16.46 -8.35
CA ARG A 66 -15.30 16.76 -8.81
C ARG A 66 -14.29 16.36 -7.73
N LEU A 67 -13.08 15.99 -8.13
CA LEU A 67 -12.04 15.63 -7.16
C LEU A 67 -11.72 16.78 -6.20
N SER A 68 -11.82 18.04 -6.67
CA SER A 68 -11.66 19.23 -5.83
C SER A 68 -12.71 19.39 -4.73
N GLU A 69 -13.87 18.79 -4.88
CA GLU A 69 -14.97 18.84 -3.91
C GLU A 69 -14.87 17.71 -2.86
N LEU A 70 -13.96 16.77 -3.04
CA LEU A 70 -13.77 15.62 -2.16
C LEU A 70 -12.72 15.90 -1.08
N SER A 71 -12.93 15.35 0.12
CA SER A 71 -11.90 15.32 1.16
C SER A 71 -10.69 14.49 0.73
N GLY A 72 -9.55 14.64 1.42
CA GLY A 72 -8.35 13.86 1.15
C GLY A 72 -8.60 12.35 1.19
N GLY A 73 -9.33 11.87 2.20
CA GLY A 73 -9.68 10.45 2.32
C GLY A 73 -10.62 9.95 1.22
N LEU A 74 -11.54 10.80 0.74
CA LEU A 74 -12.40 10.46 -0.40
C LEU A 74 -11.57 10.38 -1.69
N ARG A 75 -10.67 11.34 -1.93
CA ARG A 75 -9.74 11.32 -3.06
C ARG A 75 -8.84 10.09 -3.04
N GLN A 76 -8.32 9.72 -1.86
CA GLN A 76 -7.53 8.50 -1.69
C GLN A 76 -8.33 7.25 -2.10
N ARG A 77 -9.60 7.15 -1.71
CA ARG A 77 -10.46 6.05 -2.14
C ARG A 77 -10.77 6.07 -3.64
N VAL A 78 -10.87 7.26 -4.27
CA VAL A 78 -10.97 7.35 -5.75
C VAL A 78 -9.71 6.80 -6.41
N ALA A 79 -8.51 7.13 -5.90
CA ALA A 79 -7.24 6.60 -6.42
C ALA A 79 -7.17 5.07 -6.30
N ILE A 80 -7.61 4.52 -5.18
CA ILE A 80 -7.72 3.06 -5.01
C ILE A 80 -8.71 2.47 -6.03
N ALA A 81 -9.90 3.06 -6.20
CA ALA A 81 -10.88 2.58 -7.19
C ALA A 81 -10.33 2.62 -8.62
N GLN A 82 -9.57 3.66 -8.97
CA GLN A 82 -8.89 3.77 -10.27
C GLN A 82 -7.86 2.65 -10.47
N ALA A 83 -7.08 2.33 -9.45
CA ALA A 83 -6.11 1.24 -9.52
C ALA A 83 -6.77 -0.15 -9.60
N LEU A 84 -8.00 -0.29 -9.07
CA LEU A 84 -8.76 -1.54 -9.03
C LEU A 84 -9.54 -1.84 -10.32
N VAL A 85 -9.85 -0.83 -11.12
CA VAL A 85 -10.86 -0.91 -12.18
C VAL A 85 -10.55 -1.92 -13.28
N ASP A 86 -9.27 -2.31 -13.45
CA ASP A 86 -8.80 -3.33 -14.41
C ASP A 86 -8.54 -4.69 -13.75
N ASP A 87 -9.15 -4.96 -12.60
CA ASP A 87 -9.12 -6.23 -11.86
C ASP A 87 -7.67 -6.74 -11.57
N PRO A 88 -6.77 -5.93 -10.96
CA PRO A 88 -5.41 -6.35 -10.67
C PRO A 88 -5.36 -7.48 -9.64
N LYS A 89 -4.24 -8.23 -9.63
CA LYS A 89 -3.96 -9.26 -8.62
C LYS A 89 -3.09 -8.75 -7.47
N LEU A 90 -2.30 -7.73 -7.75
CA LEU A 90 -1.44 -7.04 -6.81
C LEU A 90 -1.81 -5.55 -6.81
N LEU A 91 -2.04 -4.99 -5.64
CA LEU A 91 -2.21 -3.56 -5.43
C LEU A 91 -1.01 -3.03 -4.64
N MET A 92 -0.29 -2.08 -5.22
CA MET A 92 0.83 -1.40 -4.59
C MET A 92 0.41 0.02 -4.24
N LEU A 93 0.62 0.41 -2.99
CA LEU A 93 0.28 1.74 -2.51
C LEU A 93 1.51 2.38 -1.86
N ASP A 94 1.77 3.63 -2.24
CA ASP A 94 2.86 4.42 -1.69
C ASP A 94 2.29 5.46 -0.73
N GLU A 95 2.60 5.34 0.56
CA GLU A 95 2.14 6.21 1.66
C GLU A 95 0.63 6.50 1.65
N PRO A 96 -0.26 5.49 1.55
CA PRO A 96 -1.69 5.70 1.31
C PRO A 96 -2.44 6.36 2.47
N LEU A 97 -1.82 6.46 3.64
CA LEU A 97 -2.40 7.05 4.85
C LEU A 97 -1.82 8.44 5.18
N ALA A 98 -0.80 8.88 4.41
CA ALA A 98 -0.15 10.16 4.65
C ALA A 98 -1.13 11.34 4.48
N ASN A 99 -1.03 12.33 5.36
CA ASN A 99 -1.83 13.56 5.34
C ASN A 99 -3.37 13.34 5.45
N LEU A 100 -3.81 12.16 5.89
CA LEU A 100 -5.20 11.87 6.18
C LEU A 100 -5.50 12.05 7.67
N ASP A 101 -6.70 12.53 7.98
CA ASP A 101 -7.21 12.48 9.34
C ASP A 101 -7.46 11.02 9.80
N LEU A 102 -7.54 10.81 11.10
CA LEU A 102 -7.66 9.47 11.70
C LEU A 102 -8.88 8.67 11.18
N ALA A 103 -10.01 9.34 10.94
CA ALA A 103 -11.21 8.69 10.43
C ALA A 103 -11.01 8.22 8.98
N SER A 104 -10.37 9.04 8.15
CA SER A 104 -10.01 8.73 6.76
C SER A 104 -8.97 7.60 6.69
N GLN A 105 -7.96 7.60 7.58
CA GLN A 105 -6.99 6.51 7.69
C GLN A 105 -7.69 5.19 7.99
N ARG A 106 -8.55 5.14 9.01
CA ARG A 106 -9.33 3.95 9.38
C ARG A 106 -10.20 3.45 8.24
N ALA A 107 -10.87 4.36 7.54
CA ALA A 107 -11.71 4.02 6.39
C ALA A 107 -10.88 3.41 5.25
N THR A 108 -9.68 3.94 4.99
CA THR A 108 -8.74 3.41 3.98
C THR A 108 -8.24 2.03 4.37
N VAL A 109 -7.80 1.83 5.61
CA VAL A 109 -7.37 0.51 6.13
C VAL A 109 -8.49 -0.51 6.03
N HIS A 110 -9.74 -0.12 6.34
CA HIS A 110 -10.90 -1.00 6.19
C HIS A 110 -11.11 -1.43 4.73
N VAL A 111 -10.96 -0.51 3.77
CA VAL A 111 -11.04 -0.84 2.33
C VAL A 111 -9.94 -1.82 1.94
N LEU A 112 -8.69 -1.62 2.38
CA LEU A 112 -7.57 -2.53 2.10
C LEU A 112 -7.84 -3.94 2.68
N ALA A 113 -8.28 -4.02 3.93
CA ALA A 113 -8.66 -5.29 4.55
C ALA A 113 -9.79 -6.00 3.78
N LYS A 114 -10.79 -5.25 3.33
CA LYS A 114 -11.90 -5.77 2.52
C LYS A 114 -11.41 -6.31 1.17
N LEU A 115 -10.52 -5.59 0.48
CA LEU A 115 -9.93 -6.01 -0.80
C LEU A 115 -9.17 -7.34 -0.66
N ASN A 116 -8.36 -7.47 0.37
CA ASN A 116 -7.63 -8.71 0.63
C ASN A 116 -8.59 -9.88 0.94
N ARG A 117 -9.53 -9.67 1.87
CA ARG A 117 -10.44 -10.72 2.34
C ARG A 117 -11.45 -11.17 1.29
N GLU A 118 -12.08 -10.24 0.56
CA GLU A 118 -13.20 -10.54 -0.35
C GLU A 118 -12.74 -10.85 -1.78
N LEU A 119 -11.64 -10.24 -2.23
CA LEU A 119 -11.12 -10.43 -3.59
C LEU A 119 -9.85 -11.30 -3.64
N GLY A 120 -9.31 -11.72 -2.49
CA GLY A 120 -8.05 -12.47 -2.42
C GLY A 120 -6.87 -11.71 -3.01
N MET A 121 -6.94 -10.36 -2.97
CA MET A 121 -5.94 -9.49 -3.59
C MET A 121 -4.69 -9.43 -2.71
N THR A 122 -3.52 -9.54 -3.32
CA THR A 122 -2.26 -9.21 -2.65
C THR A 122 -2.11 -7.70 -2.57
N ILE A 123 -1.82 -7.19 -1.37
CA ILE A 123 -1.67 -5.75 -1.14
C ILE A 123 -0.29 -5.49 -0.56
N GLN A 124 0.45 -4.59 -1.20
CA GLN A 124 1.74 -4.10 -0.73
C GLN A 124 1.61 -2.61 -0.42
N VAL A 125 1.96 -2.22 0.80
CA VAL A 125 1.94 -0.83 1.25
C VAL A 125 3.34 -0.41 1.61
N VAL A 126 3.80 0.71 1.07
CA VAL A 126 4.96 1.43 1.57
C VAL A 126 4.46 2.45 2.58
N ALA A 127 4.97 2.40 3.80
CA ALA A 127 4.60 3.31 4.87
C ALA A 127 5.76 3.49 5.85
N HIS A 128 5.85 4.66 6.45
CA HIS A 128 6.82 4.95 7.52
C HIS A 128 6.21 4.75 8.92
N ASP A 129 4.89 4.78 9.05
CA ASP A 129 4.16 4.45 10.29
C ASP A 129 3.30 3.21 10.06
N LEU A 130 3.57 2.16 10.84
CA LEU A 130 2.89 0.87 10.74
C LEU A 130 1.65 0.78 11.62
N ASN A 131 1.48 1.64 12.63
CA ASN A 131 0.47 1.48 13.68
C ASN A 131 -0.94 1.22 13.14
N MET A 132 -1.37 2.02 12.16
CA MET A 132 -2.68 1.87 11.56
C MET A 132 -2.83 0.61 10.70
N LEU A 133 -1.71 0.05 10.23
CA LEU A 133 -1.68 -1.12 9.35
C LEU A 133 -1.51 -2.43 10.12
N LEU A 134 -0.95 -2.39 11.35
CA LEU A 134 -0.68 -3.59 12.15
C LEU A 134 -1.84 -4.60 12.19
N PRO A 135 -3.11 -4.17 12.34
CA PRO A 135 -4.24 -5.10 12.41
C PRO A 135 -4.49 -5.91 11.13
N ILE A 136 -3.95 -5.47 10.00
CA ILE A 136 -4.18 -6.11 8.68
C ILE A 136 -2.90 -6.65 8.04
N LEU A 137 -1.73 -6.40 8.63
CA LEU A 137 -0.46 -6.89 8.11
C LEU A 137 -0.34 -8.40 8.30
N THR A 138 0.27 -9.05 7.31
CA THR A 138 0.67 -10.47 7.38
C THR A 138 2.18 -10.64 7.44
N GLY A 139 2.94 -9.61 7.11
CA GLY A 139 4.40 -9.55 7.15
C GLY A 139 4.89 -8.23 6.59
N ALA A 140 6.17 -8.00 6.68
CA ALA A 140 6.83 -6.81 6.15
C ALA A 140 8.10 -7.13 5.38
N VAL A 141 8.42 -6.28 4.41
CA VAL A 141 9.73 -6.23 3.77
C VAL A 141 10.41 -4.95 4.23
N TYR A 142 11.60 -5.06 4.76
CA TYR A 142 12.41 -3.92 5.20
C TYR A 142 13.79 -3.98 4.56
N LEU A 143 14.45 -2.84 4.47
CA LEU A 143 15.81 -2.72 3.96
C LEU A 143 16.77 -2.61 5.15
N LEU A 144 17.73 -3.52 5.24
CA LEU A 144 18.80 -3.49 6.21
C LEU A 144 20.12 -3.54 5.46
N ASP A 145 21.00 -2.58 5.68
CA ASP A 145 22.29 -2.45 5.00
C ASP A 145 22.18 -2.54 3.46
N GLY A 146 21.10 -2.02 2.90
CA GLY A 146 20.83 -2.03 1.45
C GLY A 146 20.27 -3.35 0.92
N HIS A 147 20.04 -4.35 1.77
CA HIS A 147 19.46 -5.63 1.39
C HIS A 147 18.02 -5.75 1.84
N PRO A 148 17.10 -6.30 1.00
CA PRO A 148 15.73 -6.56 1.37
C PRO A 148 15.63 -7.81 2.25
N HIS A 149 14.90 -7.69 3.35
CA HIS A 149 14.57 -8.78 4.25
C HIS A 149 13.05 -8.89 4.39
N TYR A 150 12.54 -10.10 4.44
CA TYR A 150 11.14 -10.37 4.74
C TYR A 150 11.01 -10.89 6.17
N ALA A 151 10.06 -10.37 6.91
CA ALA A 151 9.70 -10.84 8.24
C ALA A 151 8.19 -11.11 8.34
N GLY A 152 7.83 -12.23 8.96
CA GLY A 152 6.46 -12.48 9.39
C GLY A 152 6.08 -11.60 10.58
N MET A 153 4.77 -11.54 10.94
CA MET A 153 4.29 -10.62 11.99
C MET A 153 5.00 -10.77 13.34
N ASN A 154 5.33 -11.99 13.75
CA ASN A 154 6.02 -12.21 15.02
C ASN A 154 7.43 -11.59 15.05
N GLU A 155 8.12 -11.58 13.91
CA GLU A 155 9.45 -10.98 13.76
C GLU A 155 9.35 -9.47 13.57
N VAL A 156 8.36 -8.99 12.81
CA VAL A 156 8.13 -7.55 12.61
C VAL A 156 7.83 -6.84 13.93
N LEU A 157 7.21 -7.53 14.89
CA LEU A 157 6.87 -6.98 16.21
C LEU A 157 8.01 -7.13 17.24
N ASP A 158 9.20 -7.59 16.80
CA ASP A 158 10.39 -7.59 17.66
C ASP A 158 10.89 -6.16 17.90
N SER A 159 10.97 -5.75 19.15
CA SER A 159 11.37 -4.38 19.53
C SER A 159 12.81 -4.06 19.15
N HIS A 160 13.72 -5.05 19.12
CA HIS A 160 15.11 -4.86 18.71
C HIS A 160 15.19 -4.58 17.21
N LEU A 161 14.46 -5.36 16.39
CA LEU A 161 14.36 -5.14 14.96
C LEU A 161 13.78 -3.75 14.65
N LEU A 162 12.68 -3.40 15.29
CA LEU A 162 12.02 -2.11 15.10
C LEU A 162 12.91 -0.94 15.54
N THR A 163 13.61 -1.06 16.68
CA THR A 163 14.58 -0.07 17.16
C THR A 163 15.68 0.16 16.10
N HIS A 164 16.18 -0.91 15.51
CA HIS A 164 17.18 -0.79 14.45
C HIS A 164 16.63 -0.12 13.19
N LEU A 165 15.42 -0.47 12.76
CA LEU A 165 14.79 0.09 11.57
C LEU A 165 14.40 1.56 11.73
N TYR A 166 13.92 1.96 12.90
CA TYR A 166 13.53 3.35 13.17
C TYR A 166 14.71 4.24 13.60
N GLY A 167 15.86 3.64 13.94
CA GLY A 167 17.03 4.37 14.43
C GLY A 167 16.82 5.05 15.80
N THR A 168 15.79 4.66 16.53
CA THR A 168 15.46 5.13 17.88
C THR A 168 14.83 4.00 18.67
N THR A 169 15.02 4.00 19.99
CA THR A 169 14.44 2.96 20.85
C THR A 169 12.92 2.98 20.75
N VAL A 170 12.34 1.84 20.40
CA VAL A 170 10.90 1.65 20.35
C VAL A 170 10.47 0.45 21.17
N GLN A 171 9.25 0.49 21.65
CA GLN A 171 8.60 -0.61 22.36
C GLN A 171 7.30 -1.01 21.65
N VAL A 172 6.99 -2.29 21.73
CA VAL A 172 5.72 -2.84 21.26
C VAL A 172 4.80 -3.00 22.47
N VAL A 173 3.69 -2.26 22.47
CA VAL A 173 2.70 -2.25 23.54
C VAL A 173 1.45 -2.97 23.06
N THR A 174 0.99 -3.96 23.85
CA THR A 174 -0.30 -4.61 23.60
C THR A 174 -1.32 -4.15 24.63
N THR A 175 -2.45 -3.63 24.18
CA THR A 175 -3.55 -3.23 25.08
C THR A 175 -4.26 -4.45 25.67
N PRO A 176 -5.02 -4.30 26.76
CA PRO A 176 -5.86 -5.38 27.29
C PRO A 176 -6.90 -5.92 26.30
N GLN A 177 -7.24 -5.13 25.28
CA GLN A 177 -8.17 -5.49 24.21
C GLN A 177 -7.47 -6.25 23.06
N GLY A 178 -6.13 -6.35 23.08
CA GLY A 178 -5.33 -7.04 22.08
C GLY A 178 -4.83 -6.15 20.94
N ASP A 179 -5.06 -4.83 21.01
CA ASP A 179 -4.51 -3.90 20.04
C ASP A 179 -3.00 -3.73 20.26
N ILE A 180 -2.25 -3.68 19.16
CA ILE A 180 -0.79 -3.57 19.18
C ILE A 180 -0.39 -2.18 18.69
N PHE A 181 0.56 -1.56 19.40
CA PHE A 181 1.14 -0.26 19.04
C PHE A 181 2.65 -0.31 19.13
N VAL A 182 3.32 0.33 18.18
CA VAL A 182 4.74 0.63 18.21
C VAL A 182 4.88 2.10 18.66
N THR A 183 5.59 2.34 19.75
CA THR A 183 5.75 3.67 20.31
C THR A 183 7.22 3.91 20.70
N PRO A 184 7.73 5.15 20.61
CA PRO A 184 9.05 5.47 21.13
C PRO A 184 9.14 5.08 22.61
N SER A 185 10.31 4.58 23.05
CA SER A 185 10.63 4.35 24.45
C SER A 185 11.52 5.49 24.95
N GLU A 186 11.28 5.95 26.19
CA GLU A 186 12.14 6.94 26.86
C GLU A 186 13.41 6.30 27.46
N ASP A 187 13.50 4.96 27.47
CA ASP A 187 14.68 4.25 27.94
C ASP A 187 15.83 4.44 26.95
N GLU A 188 16.98 4.95 27.43
CA GLU A 188 18.20 5.01 26.62
C GLU A 188 18.59 3.59 26.18
N PRO A 189 19.07 3.41 24.93
CA PRO A 189 19.50 2.09 24.47
C PRO A 189 20.64 1.62 25.36
N GLU A 190 20.42 0.60 26.17
CA GLU A 190 21.51 -0.13 26.83
C GLU A 190 22.47 -0.56 25.73
N ASN A 191 23.76 -0.21 25.88
CA ASN A 191 24.89 -0.46 25.00
C ASN A 191 24.72 -1.73 24.15
N MET A 192 24.15 -1.60 22.96
CA MET A 192 23.96 -2.72 22.04
C MET A 192 25.29 -3.07 21.39
N SER A 193 26.02 -3.98 22.01
CA SER A 193 27.00 -4.79 21.29
C SER A 193 26.24 -5.61 20.23
N ILE A 194 26.47 -5.32 18.98
CA ILE A 194 25.86 -6.02 17.85
C ILE A 194 26.51 -7.39 17.74
N ASP A 195 26.03 -8.38 18.50
CA ASP A 195 26.24 -9.77 18.14
C ASP A 195 25.17 -10.14 17.10
N ALA A 196 25.63 -10.20 15.85
CA ALA A 196 24.80 -10.57 14.70
C ALA A 196 24.39 -12.04 14.82
N HIS A 197 23.34 -12.32 15.58
CA HIS A 197 22.68 -13.62 15.52
C HIS A 197 21.35 -13.42 14.81
N VAL A 198 21.35 -13.62 13.48
CA VAL A 198 20.14 -13.67 12.65
C VAL A 198 19.61 -15.10 12.71
N PRO A 199 18.47 -15.38 13.37
CA PRO A 199 17.83 -16.69 13.28
C PRO A 199 17.01 -16.73 11.98
N GLY A 200 17.41 -17.58 11.05
CA GLY A 200 16.59 -17.86 9.86
C GLY A 200 17.44 -18.00 8.61
N GLU A 201 17.36 -19.17 7.97
CA GLU A 201 18.06 -19.49 6.73
C GLU A 201 17.74 -18.48 5.64
N ILE A 202 18.77 -17.82 5.17
CA ILE A 202 18.73 -16.90 4.02
C ILE A 202 18.49 -17.75 2.77
N ALA A 203 17.34 -17.59 2.13
CA ALA A 203 17.16 -18.05 0.75
C ALA A 203 18.09 -17.23 -0.15
N GLN A 204 19.29 -17.77 -0.44
CA GLN A 204 20.22 -17.17 -1.38
C GLN A 204 19.64 -17.27 -2.79
N PHE A 205 19.19 -16.14 -3.33
CA PHE A 205 18.97 -16.03 -4.76
C PHE A 205 20.34 -16.00 -5.46
N HIS A 206 20.75 -17.16 -6.02
CA HIS A 206 21.94 -17.22 -6.85
C HIS A 206 21.70 -16.45 -8.15
N HIS A 207 22.44 -15.36 -8.32
CA HIS A 207 22.66 -14.73 -9.61
C HIS A 207 23.53 -15.70 -10.46
N HIS A 208 22.94 -16.33 -11.47
CA HIS A 208 23.71 -16.94 -12.54
C HIS A 208 24.27 -15.84 -13.44
N SER A 209 25.53 -15.48 -13.20
CA SER A 209 26.31 -14.72 -14.17
C SER A 209 26.73 -15.67 -15.30
N HIS A 210 26.14 -15.51 -16.48
CA HIS A 210 26.65 -16.10 -17.71
C HIS A 210 27.99 -15.43 -18.06
N THR A 211 29.06 -16.14 -17.81
CA THR A 211 30.38 -15.81 -18.39
C THR A 211 30.41 -16.42 -19.78
N THR A 212 30.32 -15.59 -20.79
CA THR A 212 30.67 -15.95 -22.18
C THR A 212 32.16 -16.08 -22.26
N GLN A 213 32.67 -17.29 -22.44
CA GLN A 213 34.04 -17.53 -22.95
C GLN A 213 33.99 -17.47 -24.47
N GLU A 214 34.68 -16.49 -25.02
CA GLU A 214 35.17 -16.54 -26.41
C GLU A 214 36.35 -17.49 -26.50
N ASP A 215 36.29 -18.41 -27.47
CA ASP A 215 37.41 -18.96 -28.26
C ASP A 215 36.87 -19.23 -29.70
#